data_78f082728c92b6e79b1dcbc536b14f92
#
_entry.id   78f082728c92b6e79b1dcbc536b14f92
#
_cell.length_a   1.000
_cell.length_b   1.000
_cell.length_c   1.000
_cell.angle_alpha   90.00
_cell.angle_beta   90.00
_cell.angle_gamma   90.00
#
_symmetry.space_group_name_H-M   'P 1'
#
loop_
_entity.id
_entity.type
_entity.pdbx_description
1 polymer ?
#
loop_
_entity_poly.entity_id
_entity_poly.type
_entity_poly.pdbx_seq_one_letter_code
_entity_poly.pdbx_strand_id
1 'polypeptide(L)'
;ADITELYSTSSVAIVSSLYEGFGYPVIEAMSCEVPLIATNTSSIPELTGKYASLIEPRNHEAIIESTIKILSDYDKYKEIAIKGRQHVIENFNWAKITKEYENTIYETIKEFKDADI
;
A
#
# COMPACT_ATOMS: atom_id res chain seq x y z
N ALA A 1 -12.23 -18.81 7.57
CA ALA A 1 -12.76 -17.47 7.26
C ALA A 1 -12.09 -16.91 6.02
N ASP A 2 -12.85 -16.25 5.19
CA ASP A 2 -12.33 -15.53 4.04
C ASP A 2 -11.50 -14.34 4.51
N ILE A 3 -10.31 -14.17 3.94
CA ILE A 3 -9.41 -13.07 4.30
C ILE A 3 -10.02 -11.70 3.99
N THR A 4 -10.80 -11.60 2.92
CA THR A 4 -11.52 -10.38 2.54
C THR A 4 -12.56 -10.00 3.61
N GLU A 5 -13.30 -10.97 4.12
CA GLU A 5 -14.26 -10.76 5.20
C GLU A 5 -13.55 -10.30 6.47
N LEU A 6 -12.42 -10.90 6.79
CA LEU A 6 -11.63 -10.53 7.96
C LEU A 6 -11.17 -9.07 7.89
N TYR A 7 -10.63 -8.64 6.75
CA TYR A 7 -10.25 -7.24 6.56
C TYR A 7 -11.47 -6.31 6.62
N SER A 8 -12.54 -6.65 5.92
CA SER A 8 -13.72 -5.77 5.81
C SER A 8 -14.45 -5.56 7.14
N THR A 9 -14.33 -6.49 8.06
CA THR A 9 -14.93 -6.40 9.40
C THR A 9 -13.97 -5.84 10.46
N SER A 10 -12.71 -5.62 10.10
CA SER A 10 -11.71 -5.06 11.02
C SER A 10 -11.79 -3.54 11.08
N SER A 11 -11.57 -2.98 12.26
CA SER A 11 -11.51 -1.52 12.44
C SER A 11 -10.18 -0.93 12.00
N VAL A 12 -9.09 -1.66 12.19
CA VAL A 12 -7.72 -1.24 11.85
C VAL A 12 -6.94 -2.45 11.37
N ALA A 13 -6.11 -2.27 10.35
CA ALA A 13 -5.12 -3.26 9.94
C ALA A 13 -3.72 -2.76 10.30
N ILE A 14 -2.87 -3.65 10.77
CA ILE A 14 -1.49 -3.33 11.14
C ILE A 14 -0.55 -4.26 10.38
N VAL A 15 0.34 -3.68 9.58
CA VAL A 15 1.39 -4.39 8.86
C VAL A 15 2.73 -3.89 9.36
N SER A 16 3.33 -4.63 10.28
CA SER A 16 4.56 -4.26 10.98
C SER A 16 5.81 -4.96 10.44
N SER A 17 5.81 -5.29 9.17
CA SER A 17 6.91 -5.99 8.51
C SER A 17 8.20 -5.19 8.52
N LEU A 18 9.33 -5.86 8.74
CA LEU A 18 10.66 -5.26 8.63
C LEU A 18 11.12 -5.17 7.18
N TYR A 19 10.65 -6.08 6.33
CA TYR A 19 10.93 -6.11 4.91
C TYR A 19 9.79 -6.78 4.16
N GLU A 20 9.39 -6.17 3.05
CA GLU A 20 8.37 -6.72 2.15
C GLU A 20 8.87 -6.63 0.71
N GLY A 21 8.77 -7.70 -0.04
CA GLY A 21 9.08 -7.70 -1.46
C GLY A 21 8.13 -6.80 -2.24
N PHE A 22 6.84 -7.12 -2.22
CA PHE A 22 5.80 -6.29 -2.85
C PHE A 22 4.81 -5.67 -1.84
N GLY A 23 4.53 -6.35 -0.72
CA GLY A 23 3.61 -5.84 0.30
C GLY A 23 2.15 -6.18 0.04
N TYR A 24 1.86 -7.42 -0.35
CA TYR A 24 0.48 -7.87 -0.56
C TYR A 24 -0.47 -7.60 0.59
N PRO A 25 -0.09 -7.80 1.87
CA PRO A 25 -0.99 -7.48 2.98
C PRO A 25 -1.41 -6.01 3.02
N VAL A 26 -0.53 -5.10 2.61
CA VAL A 26 -0.84 -3.67 2.51
C VAL A 26 -1.89 -3.42 1.44
N ILE A 27 -1.69 -3.97 0.25
CA ILE A 27 -2.64 -3.83 -0.86
C ILE A 27 -3.98 -4.49 -0.52
N GLU A 28 -3.97 -5.63 0.13
CA GLU A 28 -5.20 -6.32 0.56
C GLU A 28 -6.01 -5.46 1.53
N ALA A 29 -5.36 -4.90 2.56
CA ALA A 29 -6.02 -4.03 3.53
C ALA A 29 -6.59 -2.78 2.86
N MET A 30 -5.82 -2.13 2.01
CA MET A 30 -6.27 -0.94 1.28
C MET A 30 -7.43 -1.25 0.35
N SER A 31 -7.41 -2.39 -0.31
CA SER A 31 -8.51 -2.83 -1.20
C SER A 31 -9.81 -3.10 -0.45
N CYS A 32 -9.73 -3.39 0.84
CA CYS A 32 -10.89 -3.62 1.70
C CYS A 32 -11.31 -2.38 2.50
N GLU A 33 -10.77 -1.22 2.19
CA GLU A 33 -11.11 0.05 2.85
C GLU A 33 -10.91 0.03 4.37
N VAL A 34 -9.86 -0.64 4.83
CA VAL A 34 -9.51 -0.70 6.26
C VAL A 34 -8.48 0.39 6.56
N PRO A 35 -8.68 1.22 7.59
CA PRO A 35 -7.64 2.10 8.07
C PRO A 35 -6.36 1.32 8.37
N LEU A 36 -5.24 1.75 7.80
CA LEU A 36 -4.00 0.98 7.79
C LEU A 36 -2.89 1.70 8.54
N ILE A 37 -2.22 0.94 9.41
CA ILE A 37 -0.94 1.31 10.01
C ILE A 37 0.11 0.39 9.38
N ALA A 38 1.16 0.94 8.81
CA ALA A 38 2.21 0.15 8.18
C ALA A 38 3.60 0.72 8.46
N THR A 39 4.60 -0.13 8.44
CA THR A 39 5.99 0.30 8.63
C THR A 39 6.50 1.09 7.41
N ASN A 40 7.25 2.15 7.69
CA ASN A 40 7.89 2.99 6.69
C ASN A 40 9.19 2.34 6.22
N THR A 41 9.09 1.24 5.49
CA THR A 41 10.24 0.45 5.05
C THR A 41 9.96 -0.25 3.72
N SER A 42 11.01 -0.62 3.00
CA SER A 42 10.93 -1.30 1.70
C SER A 42 10.02 -0.58 0.71
N SER A 43 9.16 -1.32 0.05
CA SER A 43 8.21 -0.80 -0.94
C SER A 43 6.91 -0.23 -0.33
N ILE A 44 6.73 -0.33 0.98
CA ILE A 44 5.47 0.06 1.63
C ILE A 44 5.09 1.52 1.37
N PRO A 45 5.98 2.51 1.55
CA PRO A 45 5.62 3.91 1.26
C PRO A 45 5.17 4.15 -0.18
N GLU A 46 5.79 3.46 -1.13
CA GLU A 46 5.42 3.54 -2.55
C GLU A 46 4.01 3.00 -2.80
N LEU A 47 3.64 1.91 -2.12
CA LEU A 47 2.32 1.31 -2.25
C LEU A 47 1.23 2.14 -1.60
N THR A 48 1.49 2.65 -0.40
CA THR A 48 0.47 3.32 0.41
C THR A 48 0.23 4.77 0.03
N GLY A 49 1.25 5.44 -0.53
CA GLY A 49 1.18 6.88 -0.69
C GLY A 49 0.85 7.55 0.66
N LYS A 50 -0.07 8.49 0.63
CA LYS A 50 -0.55 9.21 1.82
C LYS A 50 -1.74 8.55 2.53
N TYR A 51 -2.12 7.34 2.10
CA TYR A 51 -3.38 6.71 2.52
C TYR A 51 -3.20 5.68 3.64
N ALA A 52 -2.06 5.69 4.32
CA ALA A 52 -1.82 4.88 5.49
C ALA A 52 -1.06 5.70 6.54
N SER A 53 -1.16 5.27 7.79
CA SER A 53 -0.33 5.80 8.87
C SER A 53 1.00 5.05 8.87
N LEU A 54 2.07 5.69 8.44
CA LEU A 54 3.39 5.08 8.39
C LEU A 54 4.13 5.30 9.70
N ILE A 55 4.75 4.24 10.20
CA ILE A 55 5.51 4.22 11.45
C ILE A 55 6.92 3.69 11.20
N GLU A 56 7.87 4.12 12.02
CA GLU A 56 9.22 3.57 11.98
C GLU A 56 9.23 2.09 12.41
N PRO A 57 10.09 1.25 11.78
CA PRO A 57 10.19 -0.15 12.18
C PRO A 57 10.52 -0.31 13.66
N ARG A 58 9.94 -1.33 14.30
CA ARG A 58 10.16 -1.67 15.71
C ARG A 58 9.69 -0.61 16.72
N ASN A 59 8.96 0.39 16.27
CA ASN A 59 8.42 1.41 17.17
C ASN A 59 7.02 1.00 17.66
N HIS A 60 6.97 0.24 18.75
CA HIS A 60 5.71 -0.26 19.31
C HIS A 60 4.83 0.86 19.86
N GLU A 61 5.44 1.91 20.40
CA GLU A 61 4.69 3.07 20.89
C GLU A 61 3.96 3.79 19.76
N ALA A 62 4.58 3.89 18.59
CA ALA A 62 3.95 4.48 17.41
C ALA A 62 2.73 3.68 16.95
N ILE A 63 2.75 2.35 17.07
CA ILE A 63 1.59 1.50 16.77
C ILE A 63 0.44 1.85 17.71
N ILE A 64 0.72 1.95 19.01
CA ILE A 64 -0.28 2.31 20.01
C ILE A 64 -0.86 3.70 19.74
N GLU A 65 -0.02 4.69 19.55
CA GLU A 65 -0.42 6.06 19.28
C GLU A 65 -1.27 6.18 18.01
N SER A 66 -0.84 5.52 16.92
CA SER A 66 -1.57 5.53 15.66
C SER A 66 -2.92 4.84 15.78
N THR A 67 -3.00 3.73 16.53
CA THR A 67 -4.25 3.04 16.78
C THR A 67 -5.22 3.93 17.55
N ILE A 68 -4.75 4.59 18.58
CA ILE A 68 -5.58 5.52 19.37
C ILE A 68 -6.10 6.67 18.51
N LYS A 69 -5.25 7.26 17.69
CA LYS A 69 -5.65 8.32 16.74
C LYS A 69 -6.74 7.88 15.80
N ILE A 70 -6.58 6.70 15.19
CA ILE A 70 -7.56 6.15 14.25
C ILE A 70 -8.90 5.92 14.95
N LEU A 71 -8.89 5.27 16.10
CA LEU A 71 -10.13 4.97 16.83
C LEU A 71 -10.81 6.21 17.41
N SER A 72 -10.04 7.24 17.73
CA SER A 72 -10.57 8.49 18.27
C SER A 72 -11.20 9.40 17.21
N ASP A 73 -10.85 9.24 15.95
CA ASP A 73 -11.38 10.00 14.82
C ASP A 73 -11.66 9.07 13.63
N TYR A 74 -12.43 8.05 13.89
CA TYR A 74 -12.60 6.91 12.99
C TYR A 74 -13.17 7.31 11.63
N ASP A 75 -14.14 8.19 11.58
CA ASP A 75 -14.77 8.62 10.34
C ASP A 75 -13.75 9.27 9.38
N LYS A 76 -12.84 10.07 9.91
CA LYS A 76 -11.75 10.68 9.14
C LYS A 76 -10.82 9.61 8.53
N TYR A 77 -10.39 8.63 9.33
CA TYR A 77 -9.50 7.59 8.85
C TYR A 77 -10.19 6.60 7.93
N LYS A 78 -11.47 6.36 8.14
CA LYS A 78 -12.28 5.55 7.22
C LYS A 78 -12.40 6.22 5.85
N GLU A 79 -12.59 7.53 5.81
CA GLU A 79 -12.61 8.30 4.57
C GLU A 79 -11.26 8.22 3.83
N ILE A 80 -10.15 8.32 4.57
CA ILE A 80 -8.82 8.13 4.00
C ILE A 80 -8.67 6.72 3.43
N ALA A 81 -9.16 5.70 4.12
CA ALA A 81 -9.10 4.31 3.67
C ALA A 81 -9.91 4.08 2.39
N ILE A 82 -11.06 4.71 2.25
CA ILE A 82 -11.88 4.66 1.04
C ILE A 82 -11.10 5.26 -0.14
N LYS A 83 -10.45 6.39 0.06
CA LYS A 83 -9.57 6.99 -0.96
C LYS A 83 -8.35 6.12 -1.25
N GLY A 84 -7.84 5.43 -0.24
CA GLY A 84 -6.75 4.46 -0.39
C GLY A 84 -7.09 3.32 -1.32
N ARG A 85 -8.31 2.80 -1.25
CA ARG A 85 -8.78 1.79 -2.21
C ARG A 85 -8.75 2.33 -3.64
N GLN A 86 -9.22 3.54 -3.84
CA GLN A 86 -9.19 4.17 -5.16
C GLN A 86 -7.76 4.32 -5.68
N HIS A 87 -6.82 4.70 -4.82
CA HIS A 87 -5.41 4.77 -5.14
C HIS A 87 -4.86 3.43 -5.64
N VAL A 88 -5.21 2.33 -4.96
CA VAL A 88 -4.81 0.97 -5.37
C VAL A 88 -5.40 0.61 -6.74
N ILE A 89 -6.69 0.87 -6.95
CA ILE A 89 -7.35 0.58 -8.22
C ILE A 89 -6.69 1.33 -9.37
N GLU A 90 -6.35 2.59 -9.18
CA GLU A 90 -5.75 3.43 -10.22
C GLU A 90 -4.29 3.10 -10.51
N ASN A 91 -3.52 2.67 -9.51
CA ASN A 91 -2.06 2.55 -9.63
C ASN A 91 -1.55 1.11 -9.69
N PHE A 92 -2.30 0.14 -9.20
CA PHE A 92 -1.85 -1.26 -9.08
C PHE A 92 -2.79 -2.25 -9.75
N ASN A 93 -3.44 -1.87 -10.85
CA ASN A 93 -4.21 -2.79 -11.68
C ASN A 93 -3.32 -3.44 -12.76
N TRP A 94 -3.70 -4.64 -13.19
CA TRP A 94 -2.91 -5.39 -14.16
C TRP A 94 -2.77 -4.70 -15.51
N ALA A 95 -3.79 -4.00 -15.98
CA ALA A 95 -3.75 -3.30 -17.25
C ALA A 95 -2.68 -2.20 -17.25
N LYS A 96 -2.63 -1.41 -16.18
CA LYS A 96 -1.63 -0.35 -16.01
C LYS A 96 -0.21 -0.92 -15.86
N ILE A 97 -0.05 -1.94 -15.01
CA ILE A 97 1.25 -2.59 -14.77
C ILE A 97 1.78 -3.20 -16.07
N THR A 98 0.93 -3.89 -16.83
CA THR A 98 1.31 -4.47 -18.12
C THR A 98 1.78 -3.40 -19.08
N LYS A 99 1.07 -2.28 -19.14
CA LYS A 99 1.46 -1.16 -20.01
C LYS A 99 2.80 -0.55 -19.62
N GLU A 100 3.07 -0.41 -18.35
CA GLU A 100 4.35 0.10 -17.84
C GLU A 100 5.51 -0.85 -18.18
N TYR A 101 5.32 -2.15 -18.02
CA TYR A 101 6.32 -3.15 -18.44
C TYR A 101 6.57 -3.09 -19.93
N GLU A 102 5.53 -3.04 -20.74
CA GLU A 102 5.63 -2.95 -22.19
C GLU A 102 6.44 -1.72 -22.61
N ASN A 103 6.13 -0.55 -22.08
CA ASN A 103 6.86 0.68 -22.36
C ASN A 103 8.33 0.58 -21.96
N THR A 104 8.63 0.03 -20.80
CA THR A 104 10.01 -0.17 -20.32
C THR A 104 10.80 -1.08 -21.26
N ILE A 105 10.18 -2.16 -21.72
CA ILE A 105 10.81 -3.09 -22.66
C ILE A 105 11.12 -2.38 -23.98
N TYR A 106 10.19 -1.64 -24.54
CA TYR A 106 10.41 -0.89 -25.77
C TYR A 106 11.51 0.16 -25.66
N GLU A 107 11.50 0.93 -24.57
CA GLU A 107 12.54 1.92 -24.31
C GLU A 107 13.92 1.29 -24.20
N THR A 108 14.04 0.19 -23.47
CA THR A 108 15.29 -0.54 -23.31
C THR A 108 15.82 -1.07 -24.65
N ILE A 109 14.96 -1.62 -25.49
CA ILE A 109 15.33 -2.08 -26.84
C ILE A 109 15.82 -0.91 -27.70
N LYS A 110 15.14 0.21 -27.63
CA LYS A 110 15.51 1.42 -28.37
C LYS A 110 16.90 1.93 -27.93
N GLU A 111 17.12 2.05 -26.63
CA GLU A 111 18.41 2.47 -26.09
C GLU A 111 19.55 1.55 -26.52
N PHE A 112 19.31 0.25 -26.52
CA PHE A 112 20.28 -0.74 -26.94
C PHE A 112 20.65 -0.58 -28.42
N LYS A 113 19.67 -0.33 -29.29
CA LYS A 113 19.91 -0.10 -30.73
C LYS A 113 20.64 1.22 -30.97
N ASP A 114 20.29 2.27 -30.25
CA ASP A 114 20.88 3.61 -30.40
C ASP A 114 22.30 3.65 -29.83
N ALA A 115 22.68 2.73 -28.97
CA ALA A 115 24.03 2.64 -28.41
C ALA A 115 25.11 2.18 -29.41
N ASP A 116 24.75 1.84 -30.64
CA ASP A 116 25.65 1.48 -31.74
C ASP A 116 26.62 0.34 -31.38
N ILE A 117 26.10 -0.68 -30.74
CA ILE A 117 26.88 -1.85 -30.29
C ILE A 117 26.80 -2.97 -31.31
#